data_f2e97e21ce1474b3f9a5f841b0af686c
#
_entry.id   f2e97e21ce1474b3f9a5f841b0af686c
#
_cell.length_a   1.000
_cell.length_b   1.000
_cell.length_c   1.000
_cell.angle_alpha   90.00
_cell.angle_beta   90.00
_cell.angle_gamma   90.00
#
_symmetry.space_group_name_H-M   'P 1'
#
loop_
_entity.id
_entity.type
_entity.pdbx_description
1 polymer ?
#
loop_
_entity_poly.entity_id
_entity_poly.type
_entity_poly.pdbx_seq_one_letter_code
_entity_poly.pdbx_strand_id
1 'polypeptide(L)'
;MLGTGSSDGWPNAWCAKPCCTSLVEAGIVRTQTSALIDRVLLVDPGAEAPRQALRSNISLSGVRYVLVSHAHPDHLDPAFLMYRSWVTEEPLTVVGPKPVIDACKQWLKGGNVTFVRVTAGQDVVLGPYRVRALPAAHEAHGEACLYAIAGPDATVLWGTDTGPWARGVKEMLAGTALDLVLLEETFGDAPEPTGAHHNLASFATAVGQLREWGCATGTTDIVAIHLSHNNPPPEQLYLQLRGLGARAVPDGTPIVAGGARTSFDL
;
A
#
# COMPACT_ATOMS: atom_id res chain seq x y z
N MET A 1 4.76 -1.75 -7.88
CA MET A 1 4.37 -2.47 -6.63
C MET A 1 5.42 -3.50 -6.32
N LEU A 2 5.83 -3.68 -5.08
CA LEU A 2 6.64 -4.82 -4.67
C LEU A 2 5.73 -5.99 -4.34
N GLY A 3 4.83 -5.82 -3.38
CA GLY A 3 3.82 -6.79 -2.99
C GLY A 3 2.40 -6.22 -3.08
N THR A 4 1.40 -7.08 -3.20
CA THR A 4 -0.01 -6.73 -3.38
C THR A 4 -0.97 -7.56 -2.52
N GLY A 5 -0.42 -8.47 -1.69
CA GLY A 5 -1.19 -9.31 -0.78
C GLY A 5 -1.39 -8.70 0.59
N SER A 6 -2.35 -9.22 1.34
CA SER A 6 -2.64 -8.88 2.73
C SER A 6 -1.63 -9.50 3.71
N SER A 7 -1.84 -9.29 5.01
CA SER A 7 -0.98 -9.80 6.07
C SER A 7 -0.82 -11.33 6.05
N ASP A 8 -1.88 -12.05 5.72
CA ASP A 8 -1.91 -13.51 5.66
C ASP A 8 -1.51 -14.08 4.28
N GLY A 9 -1.23 -13.19 3.32
CA GLY A 9 -0.84 -13.53 1.95
C GLY A 9 -1.98 -14.08 1.09
N TRP A 10 -1.75 -14.10 -0.21
CA TRP A 10 -2.63 -14.78 -1.15
C TRP A 10 -1.80 -15.50 -2.22
N PRO A 11 -1.81 -16.85 -2.24
CA PRO A 11 -2.60 -17.76 -1.39
C PRO A 11 -2.16 -17.74 0.07
N ASN A 12 -3.11 -17.94 0.99
CA ASN A 12 -2.79 -18.21 2.38
C ASN A 12 -2.30 -19.66 2.51
N ALA A 13 -1.17 -19.88 3.18
CA ALA A 13 -0.51 -21.18 3.28
C ALA A 13 -1.35 -22.27 4.00
N TRP A 14 -2.36 -21.87 4.77
CA TRP A 14 -3.25 -22.76 5.50
C TRP A 14 -4.62 -22.93 4.83
N CYS A 15 -4.84 -22.27 3.68
CA CYS A 15 -6.12 -22.24 3.01
C CYS A 15 -6.21 -23.31 1.91
N ALA A 16 -7.20 -24.19 2.03
CA ALA A 16 -7.51 -25.22 1.02
C ALA A 16 -8.66 -24.84 0.07
N LYS A 17 -9.10 -23.57 0.07
CA LYS A 17 -10.15 -23.10 -0.84
C LYS A 17 -9.62 -23.02 -2.29
N PRO A 18 -10.50 -23.14 -3.30
CA PRO A 18 -10.11 -23.03 -4.71
C PRO A 18 -9.36 -21.73 -5.04
N CYS A 19 -9.70 -20.60 -4.40
CA CYS A 19 -9.02 -19.32 -4.59
C CYS A 19 -7.54 -19.35 -4.20
N CYS A 20 -7.13 -20.24 -3.30
CA CYS A 20 -5.75 -20.42 -2.90
C CYS A 20 -5.07 -21.57 -3.65
N THR A 21 -5.74 -22.73 -3.79
CA THR A 21 -5.13 -23.89 -4.43
C THR A 21 -4.81 -23.63 -5.90
N SER A 22 -5.67 -22.91 -6.63
CA SER A 22 -5.38 -22.51 -8.02
C SER A 22 -4.15 -21.62 -8.16
N LEU A 23 -3.91 -20.71 -7.21
CA LEU A 23 -2.71 -19.89 -7.21
C LEU A 23 -1.45 -20.72 -6.90
N VAL A 24 -1.53 -21.66 -5.94
CA VAL A 24 -0.42 -22.57 -5.62
C VAL A 24 -0.07 -23.40 -6.84
N GLU A 25 -1.06 -23.98 -7.54
CA GLU A 25 -0.87 -24.75 -8.77
C GLU A 25 -0.24 -23.92 -9.90
N ALA A 26 -0.61 -22.65 -9.99
CA ALA A 26 -0.03 -21.70 -10.95
C ALA A 26 1.35 -21.15 -10.54
N GLY A 27 1.84 -21.45 -9.33
CA GLY A 27 3.08 -20.90 -8.80
C GLY A 27 3.03 -19.41 -8.50
N ILE A 28 1.83 -18.86 -8.28
CA ILE A 28 1.60 -17.43 -8.02
C ILE A 28 1.49 -17.22 -6.52
N VAL A 29 2.29 -16.29 -6.00
CA VAL A 29 2.26 -15.84 -4.60
C VAL A 29 2.24 -14.33 -4.58
N ARG A 30 1.31 -13.75 -3.84
CA ARG A 30 1.26 -12.33 -3.53
C ARG A 30 1.85 -12.12 -2.15
N THR A 31 2.91 -11.34 -2.08
CA THR A 31 3.58 -10.95 -0.84
C THR A 31 2.89 -9.72 -0.23
N GLN A 32 3.19 -9.44 1.03
CA GLN A 32 2.66 -8.32 1.78
C GLN A 32 2.76 -7.00 1.02
N THR A 33 1.71 -6.19 1.12
CA THR A 33 1.55 -4.96 0.34
C THR A 33 2.67 -3.96 0.61
N SER A 34 3.43 -3.63 -0.43
CA SER A 34 4.53 -2.67 -0.38
C SER A 34 4.77 -2.05 -1.76
N ALA A 35 5.32 -0.84 -1.79
CA ALA A 35 5.68 -0.17 -3.04
C ALA A 35 7.04 0.52 -2.96
N LEU A 36 7.71 0.62 -4.10
CA LEU A 36 8.90 1.45 -4.27
C LEU A 36 8.61 2.50 -5.34
N ILE A 37 8.61 3.78 -4.95
CA ILE A 37 8.36 4.93 -5.83
C ILE A 37 9.72 5.50 -6.25
N ASP A 38 9.92 5.63 -7.57
CA ASP A 38 11.11 6.21 -8.22
C ASP A 38 12.45 5.68 -7.69
N ARG A 39 12.45 4.47 -7.15
CA ARG A 39 13.62 3.79 -6.55
C ARG A 39 14.19 4.50 -5.30
N VAL A 40 13.51 5.48 -4.72
CA VAL A 40 13.99 6.27 -3.57
C VAL A 40 13.05 6.30 -2.38
N LEU A 41 11.73 6.19 -2.59
CA LEU A 41 10.73 6.18 -1.52
C LEU A 41 10.11 4.78 -1.42
N LEU A 42 10.41 4.08 -0.32
CA LEU A 42 9.86 2.77 0.01
C LEU A 42 8.65 2.94 0.91
N VAL A 43 7.52 2.34 0.54
CA VAL A 43 6.26 2.45 1.28
C VAL A 43 5.88 1.08 1.84
N ASP A 44 5.54 1.06 3.12
CA ASP A 44 5.10 -0.11 3.89
C ASP A 44 6.01 -1.34 3.71
N PRO A 45 7.29 -1.27 4.14
CA PRO A 45 8.20 -2.41 4.04
C PRO A 45 7.96 -3.44 5.15
N GLY A 46 6.95 -4.28 4.99
CA GLY A 46 6.77 -5.49 5.79
C GLY A 46 7.91 -6.49 5.62
N ALA A 47 7.85 -7.60 6.34
CA ALA A 47 8.93 -8.60 6.40
C ALA A 47 9.32 -9.19 5.03
N GLU A 48 8.38 -9.26 4.08
CA GLU A 48 8.62 -9.84 2.75
C GLU A 48 9.19 -8.85 1.73
N ALA A 49 9.04 -7.53 1.95
CA ALA A 49 9.40 -6.50 0.98
C ALA A 49 10.86 -6.58 0.49
N PRO A 50 11.90 -6.79 1.33
CA PRO A 50 13.27 -6.88 0.86
C PRO A 50 13.52 -8.09 -0.06
N ARG A 51 12.89 -9.23 0.23
CA ARG A 51 13.03 -10.45 -0.57
C ARG A 51 12.26 -10.35 -1.88
N GLN A 52 11.09 -9.74 -1.83
CA GLN A 52 10.29 -9.50 -3.04
C GLN A 52 10.97 -8.50 -3.98
N ALA A 53 11.60 -7.45 -3.47
CA ALA A 53 12.41 -6.55 -4.28
C ALA A 53 13.49 -7.32 -5.08
N LEU A 54 14.24 -8.22 -4.41
CA LEU A 54 15.27 -9.04 -5.06
C LEU A 54 14.68 -10.03 -6.08
N ARG A 55 13.54 -10.65 -5.80
CA ARG A 55 12.83 -11.53 -6.76
C ARG A 55 12.41 -10.77 -8.02
N SER A 56 12.07 -9.50 -7.88
CA SER A 56 11.71 -8.60 -8.98
C SER A 56 12.90 -7.91 -9.63
N ASN A 57 14.15 -8.31 -9.32
CA ASN A 57 15.38 -7.66 -9.79
C ASN A 57 15.47 -6.16 -9.45
N ILE A 58 14.92 -5.77 -8.31
CA ILE A 58 14.92 -4.40 -7.81
C ILE A 58 15.91 -4.26 -6.65
N SER A 59 16.84 -3.31 -6.76
CA SER A 59 17.74 -2.93 -5.66
C SER A 59 17.09 -1.87 -4.78
N LEU A 60 17.21 -2.02 -3.46
CA LEU A 60 16.80 -1.02 -2.48
C LEU A 60 17.95 -0.09 -2.05
N SER A 61 19.15 -0.19 -2.64
CA SER A 61 20.32 0.63 -2.27
C SER A 61 20.11 2.14 -2.49
N GLY A 62 19.21 2.51 -3.41
CA GLY A 62 18.83 3.89 -3.69
C GLY A 62 17.82 4.50 -2.71
N VAL A 63 17.23 3.71 -1.80
CA VAL A 63 16.19 4.18 -0.88
C VAL A 63 16.76 5.22 0.09
N ARG A 64 16.10 6.38 0.16
CA ARG A 64 16.39 7.49 1.07
C ARG A 64 15.25 7.78 2.02
N TYR A 65 14.04 7.36 1.66
CA TYR A 65 12.83 7.61 2.43
C TYR A 65 12.06 6.31 2.63
N VAL A 66 11.54 6.11 3.83
CA VAL A 66 10.61 5.04 4.18
C VAL A 66 9.36 5.69 4.74
N LEU A 67 8.22 5.39 4.16
CA LEU A 67 6.91 5.87 4.58
C LEU A 67 6.10 4.68 5.05
N VAL A 68 5.58 4.72 6.27
CA VAL A 68 4.86 3.59 6.86
C VAL A 68 3.49 4.04 7.33
N SER A 69 2.46 3.35 6.87
CA SER A 69 1.07 3.63 7.20
C SER A 69 0.74 3.37 8.67
N HIS A 70 1.15 2.23 9.19
CA HIS A 70 0.92 1.80 10.57
C HIS A 70 1.88 0.67 11.00
N ALA A 71 1.78 0.23 12.25
CA ALA A 71 2.77 -0.67 12.86
C ALA A 71 2.40 -2.16 12.80
N HIS A 72 1.51 -2.60 11.92
CA HIS A 72 1.30 -4.04 11.70
C HIS A 72 2.53 -4.68 11.03
N PRO A 73 2.84 -5.96 11.32
CA PRO A 73 4.06 -6.62 10.82
C PRO A 73 4.14 -6.74 9.30
N ASP A 74 3.02 -6.74 8.61
CA ASP A 74 2.94 -6.80 7.15
C ASP A 74 3.22 -5.45 6.47
N HIS A 75 3.16 -4.34 7.22
CA HIS A 75 3.51 -2.99 6.76
C HIS A 75 4.84 -2.50 7.32
N LEU A 76 5.29 -3.08 8.44
CA LEU A 76 6.54 -2.70 9.07
C LEU A 76 7.27 -3.90 9.68
N ASP A 77 8.42 -4.26 9.13
CA ASP A 77 9.42 -5.02 9.84
C ASP A 77 10.60 -4.09 10.22
N PRO A 78 10.67 -3.59 11.45
CA PRO A 78 11.75 -2.66 11.82
C PRO A 78 13.14 -3.30 11.83
N ALA A 79 13.24 -4.64 11.83
CA ALA A 79 14.51 -5.36 11.77
C ALA A 79 15.25 -5.08 10.45
N PHE A 80 14.54 -4.78 9.35
CA PHE A 80 15.20 -4.47 8.08
C PHE A 80 16.07 -3.21 8.16
N LEU A 81 15.71 -2.24 9.00
CA LEU A 81 16.52 -1.04 9.25
C LEU A 81 17.88 -1.42 9.89
N MET A 82 17.83 -2.34 10.84
CA MET A 82 19.05 -2.88 11.45
C MET A 82 19.90 -3.62 10.40
N TYR A 83 19.30 -4.47 9.57
CA TYR A 83 20.03 -5.19 8.51
C TYR A 83 20.63 -4.21 7.48
N ARG A 84 19.90 -3.13 7.14
CA ARG A 84 20.43 -2.07 6.29
C ARG A 84 21.66 -1.42 6.91
N SER A 85 21.65 -1.12 8.22
CA SER A 85 22.76 -0.47 8.91
C SER A 85 24.05 -1.30 8.94
N TRP A 86 23.97 -2.60 8.67
CA TRP A 86 25.16 -3.46 8.56
C TRP A 86 25.91 -3.29 7.22
N VAL A 87 25.28 -2.69 6.22
CA VAL A 87 25.83 -2.61 4.86
C VAL A 87 25.94 -1.19 4.31
N THR A 88 25.33 -0.19 4.97
CA THR A 88 25.40 1.20 4.52
C THR A 88 25.15 2.19 5.67
N GLU A 89 25.86 3.34 5.59
CA GLU A 89 25.66 4.50 6.47
C GLU A 89 24.95 5.66 5.74
N GLU A 90 24.47 5.43 4.52
CA GLU A 90 23.71 6.44 3.76
C GLU A 90 22.52 6.95 4.57
N PRO A 91 22.22 8.26 4.54
CA PRO A 91 21.09 8.83 5.25
C PRO A 91 19.78 8.15 4.88
N LEU A 92 18.92 7.94 5.87
CA LEU A 92 17.57 7.42 5.70
C LEU A 92 16.60 8.24 6.56
N THR A 93 15.48 8.64 5.98
CA THR A 93 14.37 9.24 6.74
C THR A 93 13.21 8.25 6.82
N VAL A 94 12.77 7.92 8.03
CA VAL A 94 11.61 7.06 8.28
C VAL A 94 10.46 7.94 8.79
N VAL A 95 9.33 7.85 8.11
CA VAL A 95 8.13 8.65 8.39
C VAL A 95 6.97 7.71 8.70
N GLY A 96 6.22 8.02 9.73
CA GLY A 96 5.02 7.28 10.10
C GLY A 96 4.38 7.80 11.39
N PRO A 97 3.22 7.25 11.78
CA PRO A 97 2.60 7.58 13.05
C PRO A 97 3.44 7.13 14.25
N LYS A 98 3.06 7.59 15.45
CA LYS A 98 3.84 7.32 16.67
C LYS A 98 4.18 5.84 16.90
N PRO A 99 3.26 4.86 16.74
CA PRO A 99 3.58 3.45 16.94
C PRO A 99 4.70 2.94 16.01
N VAL A 100 4.73 3.39 14.76
CA VAL A 100 5.78 3.08 13.77
C VAL A 100 7.14 3.57 14.24
N ILE A 101 7.20 4.84 14.64
CA ILE A 101 8.46 5.47 15.09
C ILE A 101 8.98 4.80 16.35
N ASP A 102 8.09 4.47 17.30
CA ASP A 102 8.45 3.80 18.53
C ASP A 102 8.99 2.38 18.26
N ALA A 103 8.36 1.62 17.37
CA ALA A 103 8.83 0.30 16.95
C ALA A 103 10.22 0.39 16.30
N CYS A 104 10.41 1.31 15.36
CA CYS A 104 11.70 1.47 14.67
C CYS A 104 12.84 1.83 15.65
N LYS A 105 12.59 2.72 16.61
CA LYS A 105 13.60 3.13 17.60
C LYS A 105 14.05 2.00 18.54
N GLN A 106 13.22 0.98 18.74
CA GLN A 106 13.62 -0.19 19.55
C GLN A 106 14.70 -1.02 18.87
N TRP A 107 14.70 -1.10 17.54
CA TRP A 107 15.64 -1.87 16.73
C TRP A 107 16.88 -1.08 16.33
N LEU A 108 16.75 0.22 16.16
CA LEU A 108 17.84 1.10 15.74
C LEU A 108 18.34 1.94 16.91
N LYS A 109 19.49 1.53 17.46
CA LYS A 109 20.21 2.25 18.53
C LYS A 109 21.38 3.09 18.00
N GLY A 110 21.50 3.22 16.68
CA GLY A 110 22.54 3.97 15.99
C GLY A 110 22.31 3.96 14.49
N GLY A 111 23.17 4.64 13.74
CA GLY A 111 23.05 4.77 12.29
C GLY A 111 22.53 6.13 11.85
N ASN A 112 22.66 6.41 10.57
CA ASN A 112 22.26 7.69 9.97
C ASN A 112 20.78 7.67 9.58
N VAL A 113 19.88 7.55 10.59
CA VAL A 113 18.43 7.48 10.41
C VAL A 113 17.73 8.61 11.14
N THR A 114 16.96 9.39 10.39
CA THR A 114 16.07 10.43 10.91
C THR A 114 14.64 9.88 11.03
N PHE A 115 14.02 10.04 12.20
CA PHE A 115 12.65 9.63 12.43
C PHE A 115 11.73 10.84 12.44
N VAL A 116 10.72 10.85 11.58
CA VAL A 116 9.71 11.90 11.46
C VAL A 116 8.35 11.32 11.80
N ARG A 117 7.80 11.76 12.92
CA ARG A 117 6.43 11.41 13.30
C ARG A 117 5.45 12.28 12.51
N VAL A 118 4.40 11.65 11.98
CA VAL A 118 3.25 12.30 11.36
C VAL A 118 1.95 11.82 11.99
N THR A 119 0.94 12.68 11.96
CA THR A 119 -0.44 12.36 12.31
C THR A 119 -1.36 12.82 11.18
N ALA A 120 -2.58 12.31 11.13
CA ALA A 120 -3.57 12.70 10.13
C ALA A 120 -3.73 14.24 10.07
N GLY A 121 -3.77 14.77 8.85
CA GLY A 121 -3.84 16.21 8.55
C GLY A 121 -2.47 16.90 8.42
N GLN A 122 -1.36 16.24 8.74
CA GLN A 122 -0.03 16.81 8.59
C GLN A 122 0.56 16.54 7.20
N ASP A 123 1.33 17.51 6.72
CA ASP A 123 2.15 17.39 5.52
C ASP A 123 3.62 17.20 5.90
N VAL A 124 4.34 16.38 5.14
CA VAL A 124 5.80 16.25 5.21
C VAL A 124 6.41 16.30 3.81
N VAL A 125 7.60 16.87 3.69
CA VAL A 125 8.35 16.93 2.43
C VAL A 125 9.49 15.92 2.49
N LEU A 126 9.54 15.02 1.51
CA LEU A 126 10.54 13.95 1.39
C LEU A 126 11.23 14.08 0.02
N GLY A 127 12.28 14.88 -0.05
CA GLY A 127 12.92 15.23 -1.32
C GLY A 127 11.94 15.89 -2.29
N PRO A 128 11.65 15.27 -3.45
CA PRO A 128 10.71 15.83 -4.42
C PRO A 128 9.24 15.58 -4.07
N TYR A 129 8.94 14.80 -3.03
CA TYR A 129 7.57 14.41 -2.68
C TYR A 129 7.00 15.29 -1.58
N ARG A 130 5.75 15.72 -1.77
CA ARG A 130 4.92 16.24 -0.69
C ARG A 130 3.91 15.18 -0.28
N VAL A 131 3.99 14.73 0.95
CA VAL A 131 3.15 13.65 1.50
C VAL A 131 2.19 14.24 2.50
N ARG A 132 0.90 14.05 2.30
CA ARG A 132 -0.16 14.37 3.25
C ARG A 132 -0.63 13.11 3.94
N ALA A 133 -0.56 13.07 5.27
CA ALA A 133 -1.15 12.02 6.06
C ALA A 133 -2.67 12.22 6.20
N LEU A 134 -3.43 11.18 5.95
CA LEU A 134 -4.90 11.12 6.04
C LEU A 134 -5.29 10.11 7.12
N PRO A 135 -6.43 10.26 7.81
CA PRO A 135 -6.87 9.27 8.77
C PRO A 135 -7.31 7.98 8.07
N ALA A 136 -6.90 6.84 8.61
CA ALA A 136 -7.39 5.52 8.22
C ALA A 136 -8.50 5.04 9.18
N ALA A 137 -9.44 4.24 8.69
CA ALA A 137 -10.40 3.52 9.52
C ALA A 137 -9.80 2.15 9.93
N HIS A 138 -8.67 2.19 10.64
CA HIS A 138 -7.90 1.00 11.00
C HIS A 138 -7.03 1.29 12.24
N GLU A 139 -7.60 1.12 13.44
CA GLU A 139 -6.95 1.55 14.68
C GLU A 139 -6.49 0.41 15.60
N ALA A 140 -6.49 -0.84 15.13
CA ALA A 140 -6.27 -2.02 15.98
C ALA A 140 -4.93 -2.01 16.74
N HIS A 141 -3.89 -1.31 16.23
CA HIS A 141 -2.58 -1.18 16.84
C HIS A 141 -2.15 0.29 17.03
N GLY A 142 -3.10 1.18 17.28
CA GLY A 142 -2.91 2.61 17.44
C GLY A 142 -3.14 3.38 16.16
N GLU A 143 -2.54 4.57 16.06
CA GLU A 143 -2.76 5.47 14.93
C GLU A 143 -2.29 4.85 13.60
N ALA A 144 -3.18 4.85 12.61
CA ALA A 144 -2.90 4.46 11.24
C ALA A 144 -3.17 5.64 10.29
N CYS A 145 -2.38 5.75 9.23
CA CYS A 145 -2.48 6.80 8.23
C CYS A 145 -2.56 6.22 6.81
N LEU A 146 -3.41 6.82 5.98
CA LEU A 146 -3.28 6.75 4.53
C LEU A 146 -2.42 7.92 4.06
N TYR A 147 -1.93 7.87 2.82
CA TYR A 147 -1.06 8.93 2.30
C TYR A 147 -1.47 9.39 0.90
N ALA A 148 -1.64 10.71 0.74
CA ALA A 148 -1.62 11.35 -0.57
C ALA A 148 -0.18 11.81 -0.85
N ILE A 149 0.46 11.23 -1.87
CA ILE A 149 1.87 11.43 -2.21
C ILE A 149 1.92 12.19 -3.54
N ALA A 150 2.18 13.49 -3.48
CA ALA A 150 2.38 14.31 -4.67
C ALA A 150 3.87 14.32 -5.03
N GLY A 151 4.19 13.67 -6.14
CA GLY A 151 5.51 13.68 -6.77
C GLY A 151 5.63 14.74 -7.86
N PRO A 152 6.76 14.79 -8.59
CA PRO A 152 6.97 15.76 -9.68
C PRO A 152 5.96 15.60 -10.83
N ASP A 153 5.59 14.37 -11.16
CA ASP A 153 4.82 14.06 -12.37
C ASP A 153 3.41 13.52 -12.07
N ALA A 154 3.16 13.06 -10.84
CA ALA A 154 1.89 12.42 -10.50
C ALA A 154 1.58 12.48 -9.00
N THR A 155 0.29 12.37 -8.68
CA THR A 155 -0.20 12.23 -7.31
C THR A 155 -0.80 10.85 -7.08
N VAL A 156 -0.31 10.16 -6.07
CA VAL A 156 -0.69 8.80 -5.69
C VAL A 156 -1.42 8.81 -4.36
N LEU A 157 -2.56 8.15 -4.28
CA LEU A 157 -3.19 7.79 -3.01
C LEU A 157 -2.75 6.38 -2.61
N TRP A 158 -2.06 6.28 -1.47
CA TRP A 158 -1.75 5.02 -0.80
C TRP A 158 -2.82 4.77 0.26
N GLY A 159 -3.79 3.93 -0.09
CA GLY A 159 -4.99 3.64 0.69
C GLY A 159 -4.99 2.18 1.17
N THR A 160 -3.93 1.77 1.88
CA THR A 160 -3.88 0.44 2.48
C THR A 160 -4.47 0.45 3.87
N ASP A 161 -5.05 -0.67 4.27
CA ASP A 161 -5.63 -0.92 5.59
C ASP A 161 -6.56 0.19 6.06
N THR A 162 -7.69 0.24 5.41
CA THR A 162 -8.79 1.13 5.81
C THR A 162 -10.13 0.51 5.45
N GLY A 163 -11.10 0.68 6.31
CA GLY A 163 -12.51 0.50 5.94
C GLY A 163 -13.05 1.74 5.20
N PRO A 164 -14.34 2.04 5.30
CA PRO A 164 -14.93 3.24 4.74
C PRO A 164 -14.17 4.49 5.13
N TRP A 165 -14.13 5.50 4.25
CA TRP A 165 -13.34 6.71 4.49
C TRP A 165 -13.60 7.31 5.86
N ALA A 166 -12.55 7.47 6.65
CA ALA A 166 -12.63 8.10 7.96
C ALA A 166 -13.04 9.58 7.84
N ARG A 167 -13.58 10.13 8.92
CA ARG A 167 -14.00 11.54 8.96
C ARG A 167 -12.84 12.47 8.62
N GLY A 168 -13.08 13.42 7.72
CA GLY A 168 -12.11 14.44 7.31
C GLY A 168 -11.30 14.07 6.06
N VAL A 169 -11.33 12.82 5.56
CA VAL A 169 -10.61 12.43 4.34
C VAL A 169 -11.05 13.26 3.14
N LYS A 170 -12.37 13.47 2.97
CA LYS A 170 -12.92 14.29 1.87
C LYS A 170 -12.34 15.70 1.86
N GLU A 171 -12.37 16.36 3.01
CA GLU A 171 -11.88 17.73 3.18
C GLU A 171 -10.37 17.82 2.96
N MET A 172 -9.62 16.82 3.42
CA MET A 172 -8.16 16.77 3.26
C MET A 172 -7.72 16.48 1.82
N LEU A 173 -8.55 15.78 1.05
CA LEU A 173 -8.33 15.53 -0.38
C LEU A 173 -8.91 16.60 -1.30
N ALA A 174 -9.66 17.56 -0.75
CA ALA A 174 -10.32 18.58 -1.56
C ALA A 174 -9.33 19.31 -2.48
N GLY A 175 -9.65 19.36 -3.78
CA GLY A 175 -8.80 19.96 -4.81
C GLY A 175 -7.57 19.13 -5.23
N THR A 176 -7.42 17.90 -4.72
CA THR A 176 -6.35 17.00 -5.11
C THR A 176 -6.80 16.14 -6.30
N ALA A 177 -6.14 16.27 -7.44
CA ALA A 177 -6.31 15.36 -8.56
C ALA A 177 -5.40 14.15 -8.38
N LEU A 178 -5.97 12.96 -8.34
CA LEU A 178 -5.25 11.70 -8.18
C LEU A 178 -5.00 11.06 -9.56
N ASP A 179 -3.75 10.74 -9.84
CA ASP A 179 -3.37 10.00 -11.05
C ASP A 179 -3.42 8.49 -10.82
N LEU A 180 -3.08 8.05 -9.61
CA LEU A 180 -3.08 6.65 -9.21
C LEU A 180 -3.70 6.51 -7.82
N VAL A 181 -4.62 5.56 -7.69
CA VAL A 181 -5.20 5.14 -6.41
C VAL A 181 -4.82 3.69 -6.16
N LEU A 182 -4.07 3.44 -5.12
CA LEU A 182 -3.74 2.13 -4.59
C LEU A 182 -4.63 1.93 -3.35
N LEU A 183 -5.74 1.20 -3.51
CA LEU A 183 -6.74 1.04 -2.45
C LEU A 183 -6.88 -0.43 -2.10
N GLU A 184 -6.93 -0.73 -0.80
CA GLU A 184 -7.13 -2.09 -0.35
C GLU A 184 -8.47 -2.67 -0.79
N GLU A 185 -8.46 -3.97 -1.07
CA GLU A 185 -9.62 -4.81 -1.31
C GLU A 185 -9.32 -6.19 -0.71
N THR A 186 -9.64 -6.38 0.56
CA THR A 186 -9.16 -7.52 1.35
C THR A 186 -10.15 -8.67 1.37
N PHE A 187 -11.46 -8.39 1.38
CA PHE A 187 -12.47 -9.40 1.70
C PHE A 187 -13.27 -9.93 0.52
N GLY A 188 -13.06 -9.44 -0.71
CA GLY A 188 -13.77 -9.92 -1.90
C GLY A 188 -15.29 -9.84 -1.75
N ASP A 189 -15.95 -10.94 -2.03
CA ASP A 189 -17.41 -11.06 -1.84
C ASP A 189 -17.81 -11.41 -0.38
N ALA A 190 -16.83 -11.64 0.50
CA ALA A 190 -17.08 -12.02 1.88
C ALA A 190 -17.52 -10.80 2.72
N PRO A 191 -18.33 -11.01 3.77
CA PRO A 191 -18.62 -9.96 4.74
C PRO A 191 -17.32 -9.53 5.45
N GLU A 192 -17.13 -8.24 5.59
CA GLU A 192 -16.07 -7.67 6.43
C GLU A 192 -16.67 -7.35 7.82
N PRO A 193 -16.22 -8.01 8.90
CA PRO A 193 -16.91 -7.96 10.19
C PRO A 193 -16.50 -6.78 11.06
N THR A 194 -15.39 -6.11 10.77
CA THR A 194 -14.76 -5.14 11.68
C THR A 194 -14.97 -3.68 11.28
N GLY A 195 -15.26 -3.40 10.01
CA GLY A 195 -15.29 -2.06 9.44
C GLY A 195 -13.88 -1.47 9.22
N ALA A 196 -12.82 -2.30 9.37
CA ALA A 196 -11.43 -1.89 9.28
C ALA A 196 -10.79 -2.16 7.91
N HIS A 197 -11.52 -2.86 7.03
CA HIS A 197 -11.08 -3.22 5.68
C HIS A 197 -12.22 -3.08 4.67
N HIS A 198 -11.87 -3.17 3.38
CA HIS A 198 -12.85 -3.22 2.32
C HIS A 198 -13.15 -4.66 1.85
N ASN A 199 -14.41 -4.88 1.51
CA ASN A 199 -14.85 -5.89 0.56
C ASN A 199 -15.19 -5.21 -0.77
N LEU A 200 -15.51 -5.96 -1.81
CA LEU A 200 -15.83 -5.40 -3.14
C LEU A 200 -16.95 -4.35 -3.11
N ALA A 201 -17.96 -4.51 -2.29
CA ALA A 201 -19.08 -3.56 -2.20
C ALA A 201 -18.65 -2.23 -1.58
N SER A 202 -17.92 -2.27 -0.47
CA SER A 202 -17.39 -1.06 0.18
C SER A 202 -16.24 -0.43 -0.60
N PHE A 203 -15.40 -1.24 -1.28
CA PHE A 203 -14.40 -0.76 -2.24
C PHE A 203 -15.07 0.03 -3.38
N ALA A 204 -16.12 -0.51 -4.00
CA ALA A 204 -16.88 0.17 -5.04
C ALA A 204 -17.44 1.51 -4.54
N THR A 205 -17.97 1.52 -3.32
CA THR A 205 -18.47 2.74 -2.67
C THR A 205 -17.36 3.77 -2.47
N ALA A 206 -16.20 3.34 -1.96
CA ALA A 206 -15.06 4.23 -1.72
C ALA A 206 -14.51 4.84 -3.02
N VAL A 207 -14.39 4.03 -4.08
CA VAL A 207 -14.02 4.51 -5.43
C VAL A 207 -15.05 5.50 -5.97
N GLY A 208 -16.33 5.20 -5.82
CA GLY A 208 -17.44 6.11 -6.21
C GLY A 208 -17.34 7.46 -5.51
N GLN A 209 -17.05 7.47 -4.22
CA GLN A 209 -16.87 8.70 -3.44
C GLN A 209 -15.66 9.52 -3.89
N LEU A 210 -14.52 8.92 -4.23
CA LEU A 210 -13.38 9.65 -4.79
C LEU A 210 -13.74 10.35 -6.12
N ARG A 211 -14.56 9.69 -6.94
CA ARG A 211 -15.07 10.29 -8.20
C ARG A 211 -16.05 11.41 -7.93
N GLU A 212 -16.99 11.22 -7.01
CA GLU A 212 -17.97 12.24 -6.59
C GLU A 212 -17.28 13.49 -6.01
N TRP A 213 -16.19 13.31 -5.26
CA TRP A 213 -15.38 14.41 -4.70
C TRP A 213 -14.50 15.10 -5.74
N GLY A 214 -14.45 14.58 -6.97
CA GLY A 214 -13.61 15.12 -8.04
C GLY A 214 -12.12 14.81 -7.86
N CYS A 215 -11.76 13.93 -6.91
CA CYS A 215 -10.37 13.51 -6.69
C CYS A 215 -9.91 12.46 -7.69
N ALA A 216 -10.82 11.60 -8.16
CA ALA A 216 -10.56 10.61 -9.19
C ALA A 216 -11.44 10.90 -10.43
N THR A 217 -10.90 10.65 -11.62
CA THR A 217 -11.57 10.84 -12.90
C THR A 217 -11.55 9.56 -13.74
N GLY A 218 -12.03 9.61 -14.97
CA GLY A 218 -11.94 8.49 -15.92
C GLY A 218 -10.49 8.14 -16.32
N THR A 219 -9.54 9.03 -16.08
CA THR A 219 -8.10 8.82 -16.37
C THR A 219 -7.32 8.35 -15.14
N THR A 220 -7.88 8.43 -13.94
CA THR A 220 -7.25 7.92 -12.73
C THR A 220 -7.12 6.41 -12.80
N ASP A 221 -5.90 5.89 -12.62
CA ASP A 221 -5.68 4.44 -12.52
C ASP A 221 -6.01 3.97 -11.09
N ILE A 222 -6.91 3.00 -10.97
CA ILE A 222 -7.34 2.46 -9.67
C ILE A 222 -6.91 1.02 -9.58
N VAL A 223 -6.03 0.73 -8.63
CA VAL A 223 -5.44 -0.59 -8.41
C VAL A 223 -5.84 -1.12 -7.04
N ALA A 224 -6.50 -2.27 -7.03
CA ALA A 224 -6.79 -3.01 -5.83
C ALA A 224 -5.52 -3.66 -5.29
N ILE A 225 -5.24 -3.45 -4.01
CA ILE A 225 -4.09 -3.98 -3.27
C ILE A 225 -4.57 -4.67 -1.99
N HIS A 226 -3.65 -5.24 -1.22
CA HIS A 226 -3.93 -5.93 0.06
C HIS A 226 -4.91 -7.10 -0.11
N LEU A 227 -4.74 -7.86 -1.20
CA LEU A 227 -5.62 -8.96 -1.58
C LEU A 227 -5.40 -10.19 -0.70
N SER A 228 -6.46 -10.81 -0.20
CA SER A 228 -6.41 -11.96 0.72
C SER A 228 -7.09 -13.21 0.17
N HIS A 229 -6.97 -14.30 0.92
CA HIS A 229 -7.67 -15.56 0.68
C HIS A 229 -9.21 -15.49 0.81
N ASN A 230 -9.75 -14.34 1.19
CA ASN A 230 -11.20 -14.09 1.22
C ASN A 230 -11.74 -13.66 -0.15
N ASN A 231 -10.85 -13.33 -1.08
CA ASN A 231 -11.21 -13.00 -2.44
C ASN A 231 -11.72 -14.23 -3.22
N PRO A 232 -12.60 -14.04 -4.22
CA PRO A 232 -12.93 -15.09 -5.18
C PRO A 232 -11.69 -15.49 -5.99
N PRO A 233 -11.75 -16.56 -6.80
CA PRO A 233 -10.66 -16.90 -7.71
C PRO A 233 -10.23 -15.70 -8.56
N PRO A 234 -8.92 -15.55 -8.88
CA PRO A 234 -8.37 -14.35 -9.51
C PRO A 234 -9.13 -13.86 -10.75
N GLU A 235 -9.53 -14.77 -11.64
CA GLU A 235 -10.27 -14.43 -12.85
C GLU A 235 -11.61 -13.73 -12.54
N GLN A 236 -12.33 -14.23 -11.54
CA GLN A 236 -13.60 -13.64 -11.11
C GLN A 236 -13.35 -12.26 -10.47
N LEU A 237 -12.36 -12.14 -9.59
CA LEU A 237 -11.99 -10.86 -8.99
C LEU A 237 -11.63 -9.81 -10.07
N TYR A 238 -10.82 -10.19 -11.06
CA TYR A 238 -10.40 -9.26 -12.12
C TYR A 238 -11.58 -8.78 -12.98
N LEU A 239 -12.56 -9.64 -13.24
CA LEU A 239 -13.79 -9.24 -13.94
C LEU A 239 -14.61 -8.25 -13.10
N GLN A 240 -14.76 -8.49 -11.80
CA GLN A 240 -15.49 -7.61 -10.89
C GLN A 240 -14.78 -6.25 -10.77
N LEU A 241 -13.46 -6.22 -10.57
CA LEU A 241 -12.68 -4.97 -10.51
C LEU A 241 -12.77 -4.18 -11.82
N ARG A 242 -12.69 -4.86 -12.97
CA ARG A 242 -12.83 -4.20 -14.28
C ARG A 242 -14.21 -3.53 -14.43
N GLY A 243 -15.28 -4.17 -13.94
CA GLY A 243 -16.63 -3.58 -13.91
C GLY A 243 -16.70 -2.31 -13.07
N LEU A 244 -15.83 -2.13 -12.09
CA LEU A 244 -15.70 -0.93 -11.25
C LEU A 244 -14.74 0.12 -11.84
N GLY A 245 -14.11 -0.17 -12.99
CA GLY A 245 -13.05 0.65 -13.55
C GLY A 245 -11.75 0.60 -12.75
N ALA A 246 -11.52 -0.50 -12.06
CA ALA A 246 -10.31 -0.81 -11.30
C ALA A 246 -9.62 -2.06 -11.87
N ARG A 247 -8.42 -2.35 -11.36
CA ARG A 247 -7.65 -3.54 -11.73
C ARG A 247 -6.82 -4.04 -10.54
N ALA A 248 -6.35 -5.27 -10.60
CA ALA A 248 -5.28 -5.76 -9.75
C ALA A 248 -4.03 -6.02 -10.60
N VAL A 249 -2.85 -6.02 -9.98
CA VAL A 249 -1.58 -6.29 -10.65
C VAL A 249 -0.82 -7.38 -9.90
N PRO A 250 0.04 -8.16 -10.57
CA PRO A 250 0.98 -9.06 -9.92
C PRO A 250 2.02 -8.31 -9.10
N ASP A 251 2.65 -9.01 -8.15
CA ASP A 251 3.82 -8.51 -7.45
C ASP A 251 4.97 -8.21 -8.43
N GLY A 252 5.77 -7.22 -8.11
CA GLY A 252 6.87 -6.76 -8.96
C GLY A 252 6.44 -5.91 -10.17
N THR A 253 5.14 -5.67 -10.37
CA THR A 253 4.64 -4.89 -11.52
C THR A 253 5.01 -3.42 -11.41
N PRO A 254 5.69 -2.84 -12.42
CA PRO A 254 5.86 -1.40 -12.52
C PRO A 254 4.52 -0.73 -12.89
N ILE A 255 4.20 0.36 -12.22
CA ILE A 255 3.05 1.21 -12.53
C ILE A 255 3.58 2.60 -12.84
N VAL A 256 3.16 3.17 -13.98
CA VAL A 256 3.46 4.56 -14.35
C VAL A 256 2.21 5.39 -14.10
N ALA A 257 2.23 6.18 -13.02
CA ALA A 257 1.14 7.09 -12.71
C ALA A 257 1.13 8.25 -13.73
N GLY A 258 -0.07 8.68 -14.14
CA GLY A 258 -0.24 9.73 -15.18
C GLY A 258 0.05 9.26 -16.62
N GLY A 259 0.48 8.01 -16.82
CA GLY A 259 0.73 7.40 -18.13
C GLY A 259 -0.55 6.79 -18.74
N ALA A 260 -0.53 6.58 -20.07
CA ALA A 260 -1.56 5.78 -20.71
C ALA A 260 -1.61 4.38 -20.09
N ARG A 261 -2.83 3.90 -19.77
CA ARG A 261 -3.03 2.55 -19.22
C ARG A 261 -2.35 1.54 -20.14
N THR A 262 -1.28 0.92 -19.70
CA THR A 262 -0.78 -0.27 -20.36
C THR A 262 -1.78 -1.39 -20.07
N SER A 263 -2.48 -1.86 -21.10
CA SER A 263 -3.28 -3.08 -21.02
C SER A 263 -2.31 -4.23 -20.79
N PHE A 264 -2.26 -4.77 -19.59
CA PHE A 264 -1.70 -6.07 -19.35
C PHE A 264 -2.81 -7.08 -19.64
N ASP A 265 -2.81 -7.64 -20.84
CA ASP A 265 -3.51 -8.88 -21.13
C ASP A 265 -2.75 -9.99 -20.39
N LEU A 266 -3.41 -10.64 -19.42
CA LEU A 266 -2.98 -11.88 -18.79
C LEU A 266 -3.39 -13.06 -19.69
#